data_786261a52ce786588a1cb36c71152d18
#
_entry.id   786261a52ce786588a1cb36c71152d18
#
_cell.length_a   1.000
_cell.length_b   1.000
_cell.length_c   1.000
_cell.angle_alpha   90.00
_cell.angle_beta   90.00
_cell.angle_gamma   90.00
#
_symmetry.space_group_name_H-M   'P 1'
#
loop_
_entity.id
_entity.type
_entity.pdbx_description
1 polymer ?
#
loop_
_entity_poly.entity_id
_entity_poly.type
_entity_poly.pdbx_seq_one_letter_code
_entity_poly.pdbx_strand_id
1 'polypeptide(L)'
;GKGSVGLRGPGETQLEMDRRIILNRMSLLKERLAEIDKQKATQRKNRGRMIRVALVGYTNVGKSTMMNLLSKSEVFAENKLFATLDTTVRKVIIDNLPFLLSDTVGFIRKLPTDLVDSFKSTLDEVREADLLVHVVDISHPGFEEQIEVVNKTLAEIGGGGKPMILVFNKIDAYTYVEKAPDDLTPRTKENLTLEELMKTWMAKMEDNCLFISARERINMDELKSVVYQRVKELHVQKYPYNDFLYQTYEEEEEE
;
A
#
# COMPACT_ATOMS: atom_id res chain seq x y z
N GLY A 1 -32.58 -71.54 -4.62
CA GLY A 1 -31.83 -70.52 -5.28
C GLY A 1 -31.31 -69.51 -4.28
N LYS A 2 -29.99 -69.54 -3.98
CA LYS A 2 -29.33 -68.55 -3.12
C LYS A 2 -28.93 -67.38 -4.03
N GLY A 3 -29.53 -66.19 -3.80
CA GLY A 3 -29.12 -64.97 -4.44
C GLY A 3 -27.76 -64.50 -4.00
N SER A 4 -26.83 -64.39 -4.92
CA SER A 4 -25.52 -63.79 -4.74
C SER A 4 -25.69 -62.30 -4.47
N VAL A 5 -25.40 -61.89 -3.25
CA VAL A 5 -25.25 -60.47 -2.90
C VAL A 5 -23.93 -60.02 -3.49
N GLY A 6 -23.95 -59.28 -4.58
CA GLY A 6 -22.77 -58.66 -5.16
C GLY A 6 -22.09 -57.75 -4.11
N LEU A 7 -20.90 -58.12 -3.73
CA LEU A 7 -19.98 -57.28 -2.95
C LEU A 7 -19.69 -56.00 -3.78
N ARG A 8 -20.34 -54.90 -3.43
CA ARG A 8 -19.86 -53.57 -3.82
C ARG A 8 -18.45 -53.44 -3.27
N GLY A 9 -17.48 -53.24 -4.16
CA GLY A 9 -16.14 -52.88 -3.76
C GLY A 9 -16.17 -51.67 -2.82
N PRO A 10 -15.14 -51.44 -2.01
CA PRO A 10 -15.12 -50.31 -1.08
C PRO A 10 -15.23 -49.02 -1.88
N GLY A 11 -16.46 -48.50 -1.94
CA GLY A 11 -16.67 -47.18 -2.50
C GLY A 11 -15.88 -46.15 -1.71
N GLU A 12 -15.22 -45.23 -2.40
CA GLU A 12 -14.63 -44.08 -1.74
C GLU A 12 -15.60 -43.56 -0.69
N THR A 13 -15.12 -43.29 0.51
CA THR A 13 -15.94 -42.70 1.56
C THR A 13 -16.37 -41.30 1.10
N GLN A 14 -17.55 -40.87 1.51
CA GLN A 14 -18.03 -39.50 1.20
C GLN A 14 -16.95 -38.46 1.47
N LEU A 15 -16.19 -38.65 2.53
CA LEU A 15 -15.12 -37.75 2.98
C LEU A 15 -13.91 -37.75 2.02
N GLU A 16 -13.57 -38.90 1.43
CA GLU A 16 -12.50 -38.99 0.42
C GLU A 16 -12.89 -38.34 -0.89
N MET A 17 -14.17 -38.47 -1.29
CA MET A 17 -14.72 -37.81 -2.47
C MET A 17 -14.75 -36.29 -2.30
N ASP A 18 -15.21 -35.81 -1.15
CA ASP A 18 -15.24 -34.39 -0.83
C ASP A 18 -13.82 -33.79 -0.80
N ARG A 19 -12.86 -34.51 -0.19
CA ARG A 19 -11.45 -34.12 -0.19
C ARG A 19 -10.89 -34.02 -1.61
N ARG A 20 -11.18 -34.95 -2.49
CA ARG A 20 -10.73 -34.95 -3.88
C ARG A 20 -11.33 -33.77 -4.65
N ILE A 21 -12.60 -33.49 -4.45
CA ILE A 21 -13.28 -32.34 -5.07
C ILE A 21 -12.62 -31.03 -4.63
N ILE A 22 -12.34 -30.88 -3.32
CA ILE A 22 -11.68 -29.69 -2.77
C ILE A 22 -10.27 -29.54 -3.36
N LEU A 23 -9.47 -30.61 -3.40
CA LEU A 23 -8.11 -30.58 -3.95
C LEU A 23 -8.11 -30.22 -5.44
N ASN A 24 -9.05 -30.78 -6.23
CA ASN A 24 -9.19 -30.44 -7.64
C ASN A 24 -9.58 -28.97 -7.83
N ARG A 25 -10.46 -28.46 -6.98
CA ARG A 25 -10.89 -27.04 -7.01
C ARG A 25 -9.75 -26.11 -6.63
N MET A 26 -8.94 -26.48 -5.64
CA MET A 26 -7.72 -25.75 -5.25
C MET A 26 -6.69 -25.73 -6.39
N SER A 27 -6.47 -26.86 -7.07
CA SER A 27 -5.56 -26.93 -8.23
C SER A 27 -6.02 -26.02 -9.35
N LEU A 28 -7.30 -26.08 -9.71
CA LEU A 28 -7.88 -25.22 -10.75
C LEU A 28 -7.78 -23.72 -10.39
N LEU A 29 -8.00 -23.38 -9.13
CA LEU A 29 -7.85 -21.98 -8.66
C LEU A 29 -6.40 -21.53 -8.71
N LYS A 30 -5.42 -22.39 -8.37
CA LYS A 30 -3.99 -22.07 -8.51
C LYS A 30 -3.58 -21.84 -9.96
N GLU A 31 -4.08 -22.65 -10.89
CA GLU A 31 -3.84 -22.45 -12.33
C GLU A 31 -4.41 -21.11 -12.83
N ARG A 32 -5.64 -20.78 -12.43
CA ARG A 32 -6.25 -19.48 -12.77
C ARG A 32 -5.49 -18.30 -12.19
N LEU A 33 -5.00 -18.40 -10.96
CA LEU A 33 -4.15 -17.38 -10.35
C LEU A 33 -2.84 -17.21 -11.14
N ALA A 34 -2.19 -18.29 -11.55
CA ALA A 34 -0.98 -18.24 -12.36
C ALA A 34 -1.22 -17.59 -13.74
N GLU A 35 -2.38 -17.84 -14.36
CA GLU A 35 -2.78 -17.18 -15.62
C GLU A 35 -2.99 -15.68 -15.42
N ILE A 36 -3.69 -15.29 -14.36
CA ILE A 36 -3.92 -13.88 -14.01
C ILE A 36 -2.58 -13.18 -13.76
N ASP A 37 -1.67 -13.80 -13.02
CA ASP A 37 -0.33 -13.26 -12.76
C ASP A 37 0.46 -13.06 -14.06
N LYS A 38 0.36 -14.00 -15.00
CA LYS A 38 0.99 -13.90 -16.32
C LYS A 38 0.41 -12.76 -17.16
N GLN A 39 -0.91 -12.59 -17.13
CA GLN A 39 -1.60 -11.47 -17.81
C GLN A 39 -1.20 -10.12 -17.19
N LYS A 40 -1.18 -10.02 -15.85
CA LYS A 40 -0.74 -8.83 -15.13
C LYS A 40 0.74 -8.51 -15.41
N ALA A 41 1.61 -9.51 -15.49
CA ALA A 41 3.02 -9.32 -15.86
C ALA A 41 3.17 -8.75 -17.29
N THR A 42 2.34 -9.19 -18.23
CA THR A 42 2.33 -8.65 -19.59
C THR A 42 1.81 -7.21 -19.64
N GLN A 43 0.74 -6.91 -18.90
CA GLN A 43 0.22 -5.54 -18.77
C GLN A 43 1.25 -4.60 -18.12
N ARG A 44 2.01 -5.08 -17.12
CA ARG A 44 3.09 -4.31 -16.47
C ARG A 44 4.20 -3.91 -17.46
N LYS A 45 4.58 -4.79 -18.38
CA LYS A 45 5.58 -4.48 -19.43
C LYS A 45 5.13 -3.35 -20.36
N ASN A 46 3.83 -3.19 -20.57
CA ASN A 46 3.26 -2.20 -21.50
C ASN A 46 2.99 -0.82 -20.84
N ARG A 47 3.30 -0.64 -19.55
CA ARG A 47 3.04 0.62 -18.81
C ARG A 47 3.96 1.80 -19.16
N GLY A 48 4.78 1.68 -20.19
CA GLY A 48 5.61 2.77 -20.70
C GLY A 48 6.81 3.16 -19.82
N ARG A 49 7.45 4.28 -20.18
CA ARG A 49 8.62 4.83 -19.46
C ARG A 49 8.17 5.83 -18.38
N MET A 50 7.45 5.36 -17.37
CA MET A 50 6.97 6.17 -16.25
C MET A 50 7.58 5.69 -14.94
N ILE A 51 7.77 6.62 -14.00
CA ILE A 51 8.15 6.29 -12.63
C ILE A 51 6.97 5.59 -11.94
N ARG A 52 7.26 4.58 -11.15
CA ARG A 52 6.28 3.81 -10.40
C ARG A 52 6.37 4.16 -8.92
N VAL A 53 5.27 4.65 -8.38
CA VAL A 53 5.12 5.03 -6.98
C VAL A 53 4.14 4.05 -6.32
N ALA A 54 4.54 3.42 -5.22
CA ALA A 54 3.66 2.52 -4.48
C ALA A 54 3.33 3.10 -3.10
N LEU A 55 2.03 3.16 -2.77
CA LEU A 55 1.56 3.46 -1.43
C LEU A 55 1.68 2.21 -0.56
N VAL A 56 2.46 2.28 0.49
CA VAL A 56 2.65 1.20 1.46
C VAL A 56 2.26 1.67 2.86
N GLY A 57 1.95 0.77 3.74
CA GLY A 57 1.60 1.09 5.12
C GLY A 57 0.66 0.06 5.73
N TYR A 58 0.42 0.22 7.02
CA TYR A 58 -0.47 -0.66 7.77
C TYR A 58 -1.91 -0.59 7.24
N THR A 59 -2.77 -1.52 7.65
CA THR A 59 -4.20 -1.46 7.29
C THR A 59 -4.87 -0.21 7.86
N ASN A 60 -5.82 0.35 7.14
CA ASN A 60 -6.65 1.49 7.58
C ASN A 60 -5.90 2.80 7.89
N VAL A 61 -4.69 2.99 7.37
CA VAL A 61 -3.93 4.24 7.52
C VAL A 61 -4.34 5.35 6.56
N GLY A 62 -5.20 5.04 5.56
CA GLY A 62 -5.73 6.00 4.60
C GLY A 62 -5.05 5.98 3.22
N LYS A 63 -4.39 4.88 2.81
CA LYS A 63 -3.75 4.74 1.49
C LYS A 63 -4.72 4.97 0.33
N SER A 64 -5.86 4.29 0.34
CA SER A 64 -6.86 4.40 -0.74
C SER A 64 -7.49 5.81 -0.79
N THR A 65 -7.70 6.44 0.36
CA THR A 65 -8.15 7.85 0.42
C THR A 65 -7.10 8.77 -0.22
N MET A 66 -5.83 8.58 0.12
CA MET A 66 -4.72 9.36 -0.45
C MET A 66 -4.61 9.14 -1.96
N MET A 67 -4.75 7.89 -2.43
CA MET A 67 -4.75 7.58 -3.85
C MET A 67 -5.85 8.32 -4.61
N ASN A 68 -7.06 8.36 -4.05
CA ASN A 68 -8.18 9.07 -4.65
C ASN A 68 -7.93 10.58 -4.76
N LEU A 69 -7.34 11.18 -3.71
CA LEU A 69 -7.02 12.61 -3.69
C LEU A 69 -5.91 12.98 -4.68
N LEU A 70 -4.91 12.10 -4.84
CA LEU A 70 -3.82 12.34 -5.78
C LEU A 70 -4.23 12.08 -7.24
N SER A 71 -5.13 11.11 -7.47
CA SER A 71 -5.53 10.71 -8.83
C SER A 71 -6.77 11.45 -9.38
N LYS A 72 -7.33 12.42 -8.63
CA LYS A 72 -8.56 13.15 -8.98
C LYS A 72 -9.76 12.25 -9.36
N SER A 73 -9.76 10.96 -8.99
CA SER A 73 -10.83 10.03 -9.30
C SER A 73 -11.46 9.47 -8.02
N GLU A 74 -12.79 9.45 -7.97
CA GLU A 74 -13.55 8.91 -6.85
C GLU A 74 -13.52 7.38 -6.87
N VAL A 75 -12.79 6.78 -5.95
CA VAL A 75 -12.95 5.37 -5.58
C VAL A 75 -13.34 5.32 -4.12
N PHE A 76 -14.40 4.61 -3.83
CA PHE A 76 -14.89 4.41 -2.46
C PHE A 76 -13.79 3.83 -1.58
N ALA A 77 -13.29 4.63 -0.64
CA ALA A 77 -12.42 4.16 0.44
C ALA A 77 -13.33 3.67 1.58
N GLU A 78 -13.47 2.36 1.73
CA GLU A 78 -14.15 1.78 2.89
C GLU A 78 -13.17 1.63 4.05
N ASN A 79 -13.59 2.02 5.27
CA ASN A 79 -12.86 1.80 6.52
C ASN A 79 -12.90 0.33 6.94
N LYS A 80 -12.42 -0.56 6.08
CA LYS A 80 -12.35 -2.00 6.35
C LYS A 80 -10.91 -2.48 6.30
N LEU A 81 -10.60 -3.48 7.13
CA LEU A 81 -9.35 -4.22 7.01
C LEU A 81 -9.28 -4.80 5.58
N PHE A 82 -8.13 -4.61 4.91
CA PHE A 82 -7.92 -5.08 3.52
C PHE A 82 -8.94 -4.53 2.51
N ALA A 83 -9.27 -3.24 2.60
CA ALA A 83 -10.12 -2.57 1.61
C ALA A 83 -9.58 -2.73 0.17
N THR A 84 -8.26 -2.78 0.02
CA THR A 84 -7.58 -3.10 -1.25
C THR A 84 -7.06 -4.53 -1.20
N LEU A 85 -7.81 -5.46 -1.78
CA LEU A 85 -7.39 -6.86 -1.98
C LEU A 85 -6.59 -7.03 -3.27
N ASP A 86 -6.87 -6.21 -4.26
CA ASP A 86 -6.20 -6.19 -5.55
C ASP A 86 -5.49 -4.85 -5.72
N THR A 87 -4.27 -4.88 -6.26
CA THR A 87 -3.51 -3.65 -6.49
C THR A 87 -4.20 -2.80 -7.55
N THR A 88 -4.61 -1.61 -7.17
CA THR A 88 -5.12 -0.62 -8.11
C THR A 88 -3.97 0.26 -8.57
N VAL A 89 -3.72 0.30 -9.89
CA VAL A 89 -2.70 1.16 -10.49
C VAL A 89 -3.37 2.23 -11.31
N ARG A 90 -3.00 3.50 -11.08
CA ARG A 90 -3.53 4.65 -11.81
C ARG A 90 -2.41 5.51 -12.36
N LYS A 91 -2.64 6.07 -13.54
CA LYS A 91 -1.80 7.14 -14.06
C LYS A 91 -2.19 8.43 -13.35
N VAL A 92 -1.22 9.07 -12.74
CA VAL A 92 -1.37 10.37 -12.07
C VAL A 92 -0.48 11.37 -12.80
N ILE A 93 -0.97 12.60 -12.99
CA ILE A 93 -0.22 13.70 -13.55
C ILE A 93 -0.19 14.80 -12.52
N ILE A 94 1.00 15.20 -12.09
CA ILE A 94 1.21 16.39 -11.26
C ILE A 94 2.01 17.36 -12.12
N ASP A 95 1.46 18.56 -12.34
CA ASP A 95 1.95 19.53 -13.29
C ASP A 95 2.14 18.90 -14.70
N ASN A 96 3.38 18.75 -15.14
CA ASN A 96 3.71 18.19 -16.46
C ASN A 96 4.34 16.78 -16.39
N LEU A 97 4.28 16.11 -15.23
CA LEU A 97 4.98 14.85 -15.01
C LEU A 97 4.01 13.70 -14.74
N PRO A 98 3.81 12.79 -15.73
CA PRO A 98 3.01 11.59 -15.53
C PRO A 98 3.82 10.51 -14.81
N PHE A 99 3.17 9.83 -13.85
CA PHE A 99 3.71 8.67 -13.17
C PHE A 99 2.61 7.66 -12.83
N LEU A 100 2.99 6.45 -12.46
CA LEU A 100 2.05 5.42 -12.05
C LEU A 100 2.00 5.38 -10.52
N LEU A 101 0.81 5.48 -9.96
CA LEU A 101 0.55 5.34 -8.54
C LEU A 101 -0.20 4.04 -8.28
N SER A 102 0.33 3.19 -7.42
CA SER A 102 -0.30 1.94 -7.02
C SER A 102 -0.71 1.97 -5.54
N ASP A 103 -1.96 1.60 -5.26
CA ASP A 103 -2.42 1.30 -3.91
C ASP A 103 -2.15 -0.18 -3.62
N THR A 104 -1.50 -0.47 -2.50
CA THR A 104 -1.15 -1.83 -2.11
C THR A 104 -2.01 -2.31 -0.95
N VAL A 105 -2.05 -3.62 -0.76
CA VAL A 105 -2.69 -4.21 0.42
C VAL A 105 -2.05 -3.67 1.69
N GLY A 106 -2.89 -3.34 2.69
CA GLY A 106 -2.39 -2.92 3.99
C GLY A 106 -1.65 -4.02 4.72
N PHE A 107 -0.48 -3.70 5.25
CA PHE A 107 0.26 -4.62 6.10
C PHE A 107 -0.43 -4.85 7.44
N ILE A 108 -0.24 -6.03 7.99
CA ILE A 108 -0.66 -6.40 9.35
C ILE A 108 0.50 -7.07 10.06
N ARG A 109 0.45 -7.11 11.40
CA ARG A 109 1.51 -7.65 12.26
C ARG A 109 1.96 -9.08 11.92
N LYS A 110 1.05 -9.91 11.40
CA LYS A 110 1.34 -11.26 10.90
C LYS A 110 0.53 -11.47 9.62
N LEU A 111 1.20 -11.38 8.46
CA LEU A 111 0.62 -11.92 7.23
C LEU A 111 0.63 -13.44 7.36
N PRO A 112 -0.54 -14.10 7.34
CA PRO A 112 -0.56 -15.54 7.27
C PRO A 112 0.21 -16.03 6.03
N THR A 113 1.07 -17.01 6.19
CA THR A 113 1.88 -17.57 5.10
C THR A 113 1.03 -18.03 3.92
N ASP A 114 -0.17 -18.50 4.18
CA ASP A 114 -1.13 -18.94 3.17
C ASP A 114 -1.70 -17.79 2.33
N LEU A 115 -1.65 -16.56 2.83
CA LEU A 115 -2.09 -15.35 2.10
C LEU A 115 -0.96 -14.69 1.29
N VAL A 116 0.31 -15.05 1.50
CA VAL A 116 1.45 -14.50 0.75
C VAL A 116 1.29 -14.74 -0.74
N ASP A 117 0.85 -15.94 -1.14
CA ASP A 117 0.59 -16.25 -2.56
C ASP A 117 -0.56 -15.43 -3.14
N SER A 118 -1.59 -15.13 -2.33
CA SER A 118 -2.73 -14.29 -2.75
C SER A 118 -2.36 -12.82 -2.91
N PHE A 119 -1.35 -12.35 -2.16
CA PHE A 119 -0.86 -10.96 -2.24
C PHE A 119 0.35 -10.80 -3.17
N LYS A 120 0.75 -11.84 -3.87
CA LYS A 120 1.95 -11.84 -4.73
C LYS A 120 1.92 -10.70 -5.75
N SER A 121 0.79 -10.43 -6.38
CA SER A 121 0.67 -9.33 -7.35
C SER A 121 0.86 -7.95 -6.70
N THR A 122 0.45 -7.80 -5.45
CA THR A 122 0.63 -6.57 -4.65
C THR A 122 2.09 -6.41 -4.24
N LEU A 123 2.73 -7.50 -3.83
CA LEU A 123 4.13 -7.51 -3.47
C LEU A 123 5.03 -7.22 -4.69
N ASP A 124 4.63 -7.67 -5.88
CA ASP A 124 5.33 -7.35 -7.13
C ASP A 124 5.28 -5.85 -7.46
N GLU A 125 4.16 -5.17 -7.22
CA GLU A 125 4.09 -3.71 -7.41
C GLU A 125 5.06 -2.96 -6.48
N VAL A 126 5.24 -3.43 -5.24
CA VAL A 126 6.23 -2.88 -4.30
C VAL A 126 7.66 -3.15 -4.79
N ARG A 127 7.94 -4.37 -5.28
CA ARG A 127 9.25 -4.73 -5.84
C ARG A 127 9.62 -3.91 -7.07
N GLU A 128 8.64 -3.61 -7.91
CA GLU A 128 8.83 -2.86 -9.14
C GLU A 128 8.75 -1.34 -8.95
N ALA A 129 8.32 -0.86 -7.79
CA ALA A 129 8.24 0.56 -7.48
C ALA A 129 9.63 1.20 -7.48
N ASP A 130 9.69 2.42 -8.02
CA ASP A 130 10.87 3.28 -7.98
C ASP A 130 10.89 4.14 -6.71
N LEU A 131 9.71 4.46 -6.19
CA LEU A 131 9.49 5.26 -5.00
C LEU A 131 8.41 4.61 -4.13
N LEU A 132 8.63 4.55 -2.83
CA LEU A 132 7.64 4.15 -1.85
C LEU A 132 7.11 5.36 -1.10
N VAL A 133 5.80 5.44 -0.91
CA VAL A 133 5.15 6.39 -0.02
C VAL A 133 4.58 5.60 1.15
N HIS A 134 5.27 5.67 2.28
CA HIS A 134 4.87 4.94 3.50
C HIS A 134 3.89 5.79 4.30
N VAL A 135 2.63 5.38 4.30
CA VAL A 135 1.54 6.07 5.00
C VAL A 135 1.37 5.47 6.38
N VAL A 136 1.34 6.34 7.39
CA VAL A 136 1.24 6.00 8.82
C VAL A 136 0.05 6.74 9.44
N ASP A 137 -0.71 6.06 10.26
CA ASP A 137 -1.78 6.67 11.08
C ASP A 137 -1.19 7.17 12.39
N ILE A 138 -0.90 8.48 12.47
CA ILE A 138 -0.28 9.10 13.66
C ILE A 138 -1.22 9.13 14.88
N SER A 139 -2.53 8.99 14.65
CA SER A 139 -3.53 8.94 15.74
C SER A 139 -3.54 7.58 16.47
N HIS A 140 -2.92 6.56 15.89
CA HIS A 140 -2.84 5.24 16.51
C HIS A 140 -1.70 5.19 17.54
N PRO A 141 -1.92 4.79 18.80
CA PRO A 141 -0.89 4.80 19.85
C PRO A 141 0.32 3.90 19.53
N GLY A 142 0.13 2.84 18.74
CA GLY A 142 1.19 1.92 18.29
C GLY A 142 1.75 2.24 16.91
N PHE A 143 1.67 3.47 16.42
CA PHE A 143 2.11 3.81 15.06
C PHE A 143 3.61 3.54 14.82
N GLU A 144 4.47 3.74 15.81
CA GLU A 144 5.90 3.45 15.70
C GLU A 144 6.15 1.95 15.47
N GLU A 145 5.44 1.09 16.22
CA GLU A 145 5.54 -0.36 16.02
C GLU A 145 5.01 -0.78 14.64
N GLN A 146 3.97 -0.12 14.15
CA GLN A 146 3.46 -0.34 12.80
C GLN A 146 4.50 0.06 11.73
N ILE A 147 5.24 1.14 11.92
CA ILE A 147 6.36 1.53 11.04
C ILE A 147 7.41 0.42 10.99
N GLU A 148 7.81 -0.12 12.15
CA GLU A 148 8.80 -1.20 12.22
C GLU A 148 8.33 -2.46 11.50
N VAL A 149 7.07 -2.86 11.71
CA VAL A 149 6.45 -4.01 11.02
C VAL A 149 6.47 -3.83 9.51
N VAL A 150 6.09 -2.65 9.01
CA VAL A 150 6.10 -2.36 7.57
C VAL A 150 7.52 -2.39 7.03
N ASN A 151 8.48 -1.75 7.69
CA ASN A 151 9.88 -1.72 7.26
C ASN A 151 10.49 -3.13 7.20
N LYS A 152 10.21 -3.96 8.20
CA LYS A 152 10.65 -5.37 8.22
C LYS A 152 10.05 -6.15 7.06
N THR A 153 8.76 -6.01 6.83
CA THR A 153 8.07 -6.70 5.73
C THR A 153 8.59 -6.22 4.37
N LEU A 154 8.82 -4.91 4.20
CA LEU A 154 9.42 -4.36 2.98
C LEU A 154 10.82 -4.95 2.72
N ALA A 155 11.64 -5.12 3.75
CA ALA A 155 12.95 -5.76 3.62
C ALA A 155 12.84 -7.23 3.16
N GLU A 156 11.89 -7.98 3.73
CA GLU A 156 11.64 -9.39 3.39
C GLU A 156 11.16 -9.59 1.95
N ILE A 157 10.35 -8.66 1.42
CA ILE A 157 9.79 -8.75 0.07
C ILE A 157 10.63 -8.09 -1.03
N GLY A 158 11.83 -7.60 -0.68
CA GLY A 158 12.73 -6.94 -1.64
C GLY A 158 12.39 -5.47 -1.94
N GLY A 159 11.59 -4.83 -1.09
CA GLY A 159 11.32 -3.38 -1.12
C GLY A 159 12.28 -2.56 -0.26
N GLY A 160 13.18 -3.22 0.50
CA GLY A 160 14.16 -2.53 1.32
C GLY A 160 15.19 -1.77 0.49
N GLY A 161 15.64 -0.63 1.00
CA GLY A 161 16.64 0.22 0.34
C GLY A 161 16.12 1.07 -0.82
N LYS A 162 14.83 1.07 -1.10
CA LYS A 162 14.22 1.96 -2.09
C LYS A 162 14.05 3.37 -1.52
N PRO A 163 14.10 4.42 -2.37
CA PRO A 163 13.69 5.75 -1.98
C PRO A 163 12.30 5.74 -1.35
N MET A 164 12.13 6.40 -0.20
CA MET A 164 10.86 6.37 0.54
C MET A 164 10.55 7.73 1.12
N ILE A 165 9.28 8.13 1.03
CA ILE A 165 8.70 9.29 1.72
C ILE A 165 7.83 8.74 2.85
N LEU A 166 8.05 9.18 4.08
CA LEU A 166 7.21 8.84 5.22
C LEU A 166 6.10 9.88 5.39
N VAL A 167 4.85 9.45 5.37
CA VAL A 167 3.69 10.34 5.46
C VAL A 167 2.84 9.98 6.67
N PHE A 168 2.86 10.85 7.67
CA PHE A 168 2.00 10.76 8.84
C PHE A 168 0.63 11.35 8.51
N ASN A 169 -0.34 10.48 8.37
CA ASN A 169 -1.74 10.84 8.09
C ASN A 169 -2.58 10.89 9.36
N LYS A 170 -3.74 11.51 9.26
CA LYS A 170 -4.75 11.67 10.34
C LYS A 170 -4.28 12.57 11.48
N ILE A 171 -3.54 13.64 11.18
CA ILE A 171 -3.17 14.64 12.18
C ILE A 171 -4.38 15.29 12.84
N ASP A 172 -5.52 15.34 12.14
CA ASP A 172 -6.81 15.80 12.65
C ASP A 172 -7.39 14.96 13.79
N ALA A 173 -6.99 13.69 13.86
CA ALA A 173 -7.43 12.73 14.89
C ALA A 173 -6.36 12.47 15.97
N TYR A 174 -5.21 13.16 15.89
CA TYR A 174 -4.16 13.00 16.92
C TYR A 174 -4.60 13.57 18.25
N THR A 175 -4.38 12.80 19.32
CA THR A 175 -4.68 13.19 20.70
C THR A 175 -3.47 12.95 21.58
N TYR A 176 -3.32 13.77 22.60
CA TYR A 176 -2.27 13.61 23.62
C TYR A 176 -2.85 13.83 25.02
N VAL A 177 -2.16 13.34 26.03
CA VAL A 177 -2.53 13.50 27.45
C VAL A 177 -1.80 14.71 27.98
N GLU A 178 -2.55 15.76 28.32
CA GLU A 178 -1.99 16.93 28.97
C GLU A 178 -1.60 16.60 30.43
N LYS A 179 -0.36 16.94 30.80
CA LYS A 179 0.09 16.78 32.19
C LYS A 179 -0.40 17.91 33.07
N ALA A 180 -0.92 17.58 34.23
CA ALA A 180 -1.21 18.57 35.25
C ALA A 180 0.08 19.27 35.71
N PRO A 181 0.01 20.58 36.08
CA PRO A 181 1.21 21.33 36.49
C PRO A 181 1.90 20.78 37.76
N ASP A 182 1.18 20.05 38.57
CA ASP A 182 1.64 19.41 39.81
C ASP A 182 2.07 17.95 39.65
N ASP A 183 1.95 17.39 38.43
CA ASP A 183 2.39 16.03 38.14
C ASP A 183 3.91 15.98 37.88
N LEU A 184 4.66 15.49 38.86
CA LEU A 184 6.11 15.36 38.84
C LEU A 184 6.62 14.08 38.14
N THR A 185 5.74 13.23 37.63
CA THR A 185 6.16 12.03 36.87
C THR A 185 6.86 12.44 35.59
N PRO A 186 7.80 11.64 35.06
CA PRO A 186 8.45 11.93 33.76
C PRO A 186 7.42 12.02 32.62
N ARG A 187 7.61 12.94 31.67
CA ARG A 187 6.79 13.00 30.45
C ARG A 187 7.02 11.73 29.63
N THR A 188 5.94 11.14 29.16
CA THR A 188 5.95 10.00 28.27
C THR A 188 5.64 10.45 26.83
N LYS A 189 5.70 9.54 25.87
CA LYS A 189 5.30 9.82 24.49
C LYS A 189 3.85 10.27 24.37
N GLU A 190 2.98 9.80 25.26
CA GLU A 190 1.56 10.17 25.28
C GLU A 190 1.31 11.63 25.66
N ASN A 191 2.31 12.30 26.26
CA ASN A 191 2.24 13.70 26.65
C ASN A 191 2.78 14.66 25.58
N LEU A 192 3.23 14.17 24.43
CA LEU A 192 3.75 15.00 23.36
C LEU A 192 2.60 15.66 22.60
N THR A 193 2.68 16.97 22.44
CA THR A 193 1.79 17.67 21.51
C THR A 193 2.11 17.27 20.07
N LEU A 194 1.19 17.53 19.15
CA LEU A 194 1.45 17.25 17.73
C LEU A 194 2.70 17.99 17.24
N GLU A 195 2.89 19.23 17.62
CA GLU A 195 4.07 20.03 17.22
C GLU A 195 5.39 19.45 17.75
N GLU A 196 5.42 19.00 19.00
CA GLU A 196 6.59 18.36 19.60
C GLU A 196 6.91 17.04 18.89
N LEU A 197 5.88 16.25 18.57
CA LEU A 197 6.03 15.00 17.85
C LEU A 197 6.53 15.23 16.41
N MET A 198 5.98 16.22 15.72
CA MET A 198 6.42 16.63 14.37
C MET A 198 7.89 17.02 14.37
N LYS A 199 8.32 17.88 15.30
CA LYS A 199 9.74 18.29 15.43
C LYS A 199 10.67 17.10 15.67
N THR A 200 10.25 16.15 16.51
CA THR A 200 11.02 14.94 16.80
C THR A 200 11.21 14.08 15.55
N TRP A 201 10.15 13.86 14.78
CA TRP A 201 10.21 13.04 13.57
C TRP A 201 10.91 13.75 12.41
N MET A 202 10.71 15.06 12.23
CA MET A 202 11.44 15.85 11.23
C MET A 202 12.95 15.79 11.47
N ALA A 203 13.41 15.97 12.74
CA ALA A 203 14.80 15.82 13.09
C ALA A 203 15.35 14.40 12.86
N LYS A 204 14.53 13.35 13.16
CA LYS A 204 14.92 11.95 12.97
C LYS A 204 15.01 11.56 11.50
N MET A 205 14.18 12.13 10.65
CA MET A 205 14.04 11.76 9.24
C MET A 205 14.73 12.76 8.29
N GLU A 206 15.47 13.74 8.82
CA GLU A 206 16.15 14.77 8.03
C GLU A 206 15.20 15.43 7.02
N ASP A 207 14.02 15.83 7.48
CA ASP A 207 12.92 16.40 6.69
C ASP A 207 12.33 15.49 5.57
N ASN A 208 12.63 14.19 5.61
CA ASN A 208 12.03 13.21 4.69
C ASN A 208 10.68 12.67 5.19
N CYS A 209 9.92 13.45 5.94
CA CYS A 209 8.58 13.09 6.39
C CYS A 209 7.61 14.24 6.25
N LEU A 210 6.33 13.90 6.11
CA LEU A 210 5.21 14.83 5.94
C LEU A 210 4.11 14.51 6.94
N PHE A 211 3.37 15.55 7.35
CA PHE A 211 2.26 15.43 8.27
C PHE A 211 1.00 15.99 7.62
N ILE A 212 0.03 15.13 7.38
CA ILE A 212 -1.18 15.47 6.61
C ILE A 212 -2.45 15.00 7.29
N SER A 213 -3.57 15.56 6.85
CA SER A 213 -4.88 14.93 6.98
C SER A 213 -5.48 14.75 5.58
N ALA A 214 -5.55 13.50 5.13
CA ALA A 214 -6.21 13.18 3.86
C ALA A 214 -7.72 13.45 3.94
N ARG A 215 -8.33 13.26 5.12
CA ARG A 215 -9.75 13.54 5.36
C ARG A 215 -10.07 15.03 5.25
N GLU A 216 -9.34 15.85 5.99
CA GLU A 216 -9.55 17.31 6.05
C GLU A 216 -8.76 18.07 4.97
N ARG A 217 -8.04 17.36 4.09
CA ARG A 217 -7.18 17.89 3.02
C ARG A 217 -6.09 18.84 3.50
N ILE A 218 -5.60 18.64 4.73
CA ILE A 218 -4.52 19.45 5.31
C ILE A 218 -3.19 19.01 4.71
N ASN A 219 -2.35 19.93 4.28
CA ASN A 219 -1.00 19.73 3.71
C ASN A 219 -0.96 18.83 2.46
N MET A 220 -2.07 18.71 1.72
CA MET A 220 -2.12 17.88 0.51
C MET A 220 -1.31 18.47 -0.64
N ASP A 221 -1.21 19.80 -0.73
CA ASP A 221 -0.41 20.47 -1.78
C ASP A 221 1.10 20.31 -1.50
N GLU A 222 1.49 20.30 -0.23
CA GLU A 222 2.86 19.96 0.19
C GLU A 222 3.20 18.51 -0.19
N LEU A 223 2.30 17.57 0.08
CA LEU A 223 2.47 16.18 -0.35
C LEU A 223 2.65 16.08 -1.86
N LYS A 224 1.81 16.73 -2.66
CA LYS A 224 1.94 16.75 -4.13
C LYS A 224 3.28 17.31 -4.57
N SER A 225 3.72 18.40 -3.97
CA SER A 225 5.00 19.04 -4.27
C SER A 225 6.18 18.13 -3.99
N VAL A 226 6.21 17.46 -2.82
CA VAL A 226 7.28 16.54 -2.45
C VAL A 226 7.28 15.30 -3.36
N VAL A 227 6.12 14.71 -3.62
CA VAL A 227 5.99 13.58 -4.56
C VAL A 227 6.49 13.97 -5.96
N TYR A 228 6.07 15.15 -6.46
CA TYR A 228 6.52 15.66 -7.74
C TYR A 228 8.05 15.77 -7.82
N GLN A 229 8.68 16.39 -6.82
CA GLN A 229 10.14 16.57 -6.79
C GLN A 229 10.88 15.22 -6.81
N ARG A 230 10.44 14.28 -5.98
CA ARG A 230 11.04 12.94 -5.92
C ARG A 230 10.84 12.15 -7.22
N VAL A 231 9.65 12.19 -7.79
CA VAL A 231 9.35 11.54 -9.07
C VAL A 231 10.17 12.17 -10.19
N LYS A 232 10.33 13.50 -10.21
CA LYS A 232 11.14 14.23 -11.19
C LYS A 232 12.62 13.83 -11.10
N GLU A 233 13.20 13.79 -9.91
CA GLU A 233 14.58 13.36 -9.67
C GLU A 233 14.80 11.93 -10.21
N LEU A 234 13.92 11.00 -9.86
CA LEU A 234 14.00 9.61 -10.31
C LEU A 234 13.77 9.48 -11.82
N HIS A 235 12.87 10.30 -12.38
CA HIS A 235 12.60 10.30 -13.81
C HIS A 235 13.84 10.71 -14.60
N VAL A 236 14.51 11.81 -14.23
CA VAL A 236 15.73 12.27 -14.87
C VAL A 236 16.85 11.24 -14.79
N GLN A 237 16.98 10.56 -13.64
CA GLN A 237 17.98 9.51 -13.47
C GLN A 237 17.70 8.28 -14.34
N LYS A 238 16.45 7.85 -14.40
CA LYS A 238 16.05 6.61 -15.09
C LYS A 238 15.87 6.79 -16.60
N TYR A 239 15.42 7.98 -17.01
CA TYR A 239 15.08 8.31 -18.39
C TYR A 239 15.70 9.65 -18.84
N PRO A 240 17.03 9.77 -18.87
CA PRO A 240 17.72 11.06 -19.10
C PRO A 240 17.43 11.71 -20.47
N TYR A 241 16.91 10.94 -21.43
CA TYR A 241 16.58 11.41 -22.79
C TYR A 241 15.07 11.46 -23.05
N ASN A 242 14.25 11.44 -21.99
CA ASN A 242 12.81 11.54 -22.12
C ASN A 242 12.36 13.00 -22.01
N ASP A 243 11.62 13.47 -23.00
CA ASP A 243 11.13 14.84 -23.16
C ASP A 243 9.79 15.13 -22.44
N PHE A 244 9.24 14.18 -21.67
CA PHE A 244 8.00 14.40 -20.91
C PHE A 244 8.05 15.64 -20.00
N LEU A 245 9.22 15.98 -19.48
CA LEU A 245 9.40 17.16 -18.62
C LEU A 245 9.22 18.49 -19.35
N TYR A 246 9.20 18.47 -20.68
CA TYR A 246 9.09 19.68 -21.53
C TYR A 246 7.73 19.82 -22.20
N GLN A 247 6.89 18.78 -22.10
CA GLN A 247 5.53 18.85 -22.63
C GLN A 247 4.62 19.48 -21.58
N THR A 248 4.02 20.63 -21.90
CA THR A 248 2.90 21.18 -21.12
C THR A 248 1.65 20.39 -21.50
N TYR A 249 1.08 19.66 -20.58
CA TYR A 249 -0.26 19.10 -20.74
C TYR A 249 -1.23 20.25 -20.44
N GLU A 250 -1.87 20.79 -21.44
CA GLU A 250 -3.03 21.67 -21.27
C GLU A 250 -4.11 20.81 -20.62
N GLU A 251 -4.63 21.26 -19.46
CA GLU A 251 -5.83 20.67 -18.89
C GLU A 251 -6.96 20.97 -19.90
N GLU A 252 -7.47 19.94 -20.57
CA GLU A 252 -8.73 20.06 -21.28
C GLU A 252 -9.79 20.37 -20.21
N GLU A 253 -10.17 21.64 -20.10
CA GLU A 253 -11.38 22.04 -19.40
C GLU A 253 -12.54 21.43 -20.19
N GLU A 254 -13.09 20.32 -19.70
CA GLU A 254 -14.38 19.83 -20.15
C GLU A 254 -15.44 20.86 -19.75
N GLU A 255 -16.00 21.54 -20.77
CA GLU A 255 -17.22 22.34 -20.69
C GLU A 255 -18.45 21.48 -20.36
#